data_53c3160ce8d3bdd8711d56842bf6da4d
#
_entry.id   53c3160ce8d3bdd8711d56842bf6da4d
#
_cell.length_a   1.000
_cell.length_b   1.000
_cell.length_c   1.000
_cell.angle_alpha   90.00
_cell.angle_beta   90.00
_cell.angle_gamma   90.00
#
_symmetry.space_group_name_H-M   'P 1'
#
loop_
_entity.id
_entity.type
_entity.pdbx_description
1 polymer ?
#
loop_
_entity_poly.entity_id
_entity_poly.type
_entity_poly.pdbx_seq_one_letter_code
_entity_poly.pdbx_strand_id
1 'polypeptide(L)'
;MDRAKLKSLLYELGISGGKRGELKDSGDNIQFCCPFHSETRPSCGINVYSKVGHCFSCGETFTLAKLVAHCKGWTISFRGRDGKTYENYDYNKAEEWLEEKYNIEKKVITKEKIGIRKIEDDLEEEQEGVNKRHEMSKLKLALFKSGKVVHSYFLERGFTKETAKKFLIGWDAKRMRITIPVLWEDGTPCGVIGRAVLEMKINGKKNPEFYKVYKKGNDSKYHIYDNFPVGDILYPLPYFKPIDGMAILVEGQFDAMWGHQLGFPQFFATLGSKLTYNRRLGRCKQIEILHKFGVKKVLLLRDPDKAGRKGAEHDYKLLRQEGIVVYGTDYPEGKTDPQELTADEIQSMIDNKYLFNLGTSKLKRIDD
;
A
#
# COMPACT_ATOMS: atom_id res chain seq x y z
N MET A 1 15.92 -16.64 17.86
CA MET A 1 15.25 -16.54 19.20
C MET A 1 13.90 -17.22 19.10
N ASP A 2 13.65 -18.21 19.93
CA ASP A 2 12.37 -18.93 20.00
C ASP A 2 11.31 -18.14 20.81
N ARG A 3 10.09 -18.69 20.86
CA ARG A 3 8.93 -18.07 21.54
C ARG A 3 9.15 -17.86 23.04
N ALA A 4 9.79 -18.82 23.73
CA ALA A 4 10.01 -18.74 25.18
C ALA A 4 10.98 -17.62 25.50
N LYS A 5 12.09 -17.53 24.79
CA LYS A 5 13.06 -16.43 24.93
C LYS A 5 12.43 -15.07 24.60
N LEU A 6 11.54 -14.99 23.60
CA LEU A 6 10.85 -13.75 23.28
C LEU A 6 9.90 -13.32 24.40
N LYS A 7 9.15 -14.25 25.03
CA LYS A 7 8.34 -13.96 26.20
C LYS A 7 9.17 -13.49 27.37
N SER A 8 10.31 -14.15 27.64
CA SER A 8 11.24 -13.76 28.73
C SER A 8 11.73 -12.33 28.56
N LEU A 9 12.10 -11.95 27.30
CA LEU A 9 12.50 -10.58 26.96
C LEU A 9 11.36 -9.58 27.21
N LEU A 10 10.14 -9.90 26.79
CA LEU A 10 8.99 -9.01 26.99
C LEU A 10 8.71 -8.78 28.47
N TYR A 11 8.76 -9.83 29.31
CA TYR A 11 8.63 -9.70 30.76
C TYR A 11 9.75 -8.87 31.38
N GLU A 12 11.00 -9.06 30.96
CA GLU A 12 12.12 -8.24 31.40
C GLU A 12 11.99 -6.75 31.06
N LEU A 13 11.34 -6.44 29.95
CA LEU A 13 11.01 -5.07 29.57
C LEU A 13 9.81 -4.49 30.33
N GLY A 14 9.25 -5.24 31.32
CA GLY A 14 8.07 -4.82 32.06
C GLY A 14 6.76 -4.90 31.27
N ILE A 15 6.75 -5.59 30.13
CA ILE A 15 5.58 -5.71 29.28
C ILE A 15 4.65 -6.82 29.81
N SER A 16 3.37 -6.49 29.98
CA SER A 16 2.36 -7.39 30.52
C SER A 16 1.23 -7.69 29.56
N GLY A 17 0.52 -8.78 29.81
CA GLY A 17 -0.69 -9.19 29.09
C GLY A 17 -2.00 -8.58 29.62
N GLY A 18 -1.95 -7.43 30.27
CA GLY A 18 -3.10 -6.75 30.88
C GLY A 18 -3.34 -7.16 32.33
N LYS A 19 -4.61 -7.09 32.81
CA LYS A 19 -4.96 -7.29 34.25
C LYS A 19 -4.46 -8.61 34.87
N ARG A 20 -4.22 -9.66 34.09
CA ARG A 20 -3.71 -10.96 34.54
C ARG A 20 -2.19 -11.10 34.44
N GLY A 21 -1.50 -10.09 33.86
CA GLY A 21 -0.03 -10.10 33.72
C GLY A 21 0.51 -11.05 32.63
N GLU A 22 -0.26 -12.04 32.18
CA GLU A 22 0.23 -13.10 31.30
C GLU A 22 0.18 -12.68 29.81
N LEU A 23 1.29 -12.91 29.11
CA LEU A 23 1.38 -12.76 27.65
C LEU A 23 0.61 -13.89 26.94
N LYS A 24 -0.24 -13.54 25.98
CA LYS A 24 -1.07 -14.52 25.27
C LYS A 24 -0.45 -14.93 23.94
N ASP A 25 -0.49 -16.22 23.65
CA ASP A 25 -0.19 -16.75 22.32
C ASP A 25 -1.38 -16.58 21.40
N SER A 26 -1.13 -16.09 20.18
CA SER A 26 -2.13 -15.90 19.12
C SER A 26 -1.51 -16.29 17.77
N GLY A 27 -1.59 -17.58 17.42
CA GLY A 27 -0.90 -18.12 16.26
C GLY A 27 0.61 -17.86 16.34
N ASP A 28 1.17 -17.21 15.31
CA ASP A 28 2.59 -16.87 15.28
C ASP A 28 2.95 -15.59 16.06
N ASN A 29 1.99 -14.99 16.76
CA ASN A 29 2.19 -13.77 17.51
C ASN A 29 2.08 -13.99 19.02
N ILE A 30 2.75 -13.11 19.78
CA ILE A 30 2.55 -12.93 21.22
C ILE A 30 1.82 -11.62 21.42
N GLN A 31 0.67 -11.64 22.10
CA GLN A 31 -0.14 -10.47 22.42
C GLN A 31 0.17 -9.91 23.80
N PHE A 32 0.22 -8.58 23.91
CA PHE A 32 0.52 -7.84 25.15
C PHE A 32 -0.05 -6.41 25.11
N CYS A 33 -0.03 -5.73 26.25
CA CYS A 33 -0.36 -4.32 26.34
C CYS A 33 0.77 -3.47 25.73
N CYS A 34 0.39 -2.52 24.90
CA CYS A 34 1.34 -1.66 24.18
C CYS A 34 2.16 -0.80 25.14
N PRO A 35 3.50 -0.77 25.05
CA PRO A 35 4.30 0.11 25.87
C PRO A 35 4.35 1.56 25.36
N PHE A 36 3.91 1.81 24.12
CA PHE A 36 3.95 3.13 23.51
C PHE A 36 2.75 4.02 23.84
N HIS A 37 1.72 3.48 24.51
CA HIS A 37 0.57 4.22 25.04
C HIS A 37 -0.04 3.49 26.25
N SER A 38 -0.78 4.21 27.06
CA SER A 38 -1.42 3.63 28.25
C SER A 38 -2.65 2.82 27.88
N GLU A 39 -2.69 1.53 28.27
CA GLU A 39 -3.84 0.65 28.09
C GLU A 39 -3.89 -0.48 29.13
N THR A 40 -5.07 -1.06 29.33
CA THR A 40 -5.27 -2.18 30.27
C THR A 40 -5.70 -3.47 29.57
N ARG A 41 -5.93 -3.44 28.25
CA ARG A 41 -6.30 -4.59 27.42
C ARG A 41 -5.26 -4.76 26.32
N PRO A 42 -4.74 -5.98 26.09
CA PRO A 42 -3.76 -6.22 25.06
C PRO A 42 -4.26 -5.80 23.66
N SER A 43 -3.61 -4.83 23.06
CA SER A 43 -3.85 -4.39 21.67
C SER A 43 -2.62 -4.51 20.79
N CYS A 44 -1.51 -4.95 21.36
CA CYS A 44 -0.24 -5.08 20.70
C CYS A 44 0.11 -6.54 20.45
N GLY A 45 0.77 -6.82 19.33
CA GLY A 45 1.27 -8.15 19.01
C GLY A 45 2.65 -8.08 18.37
N ILE A 46 3.50 -9.07 18.67
CA ILE A 46 4.80 -9.25 18.03
C ILE A 46 4.89 -10.64 17.39
N ASN A 47 5.31 -10.70 16.15
CA ASN A 47 5.48 -11.96 15.45
C ASN A 47 6.76 -12.68 15.91
N VAL A 48 6.63 -13.96 16.23
CA VAL A 48 7.74 -14.79 16.76
C VAL A 48 8.88 -15.00 15.77
N TYR A 49 8.60 -14.99 14.46
CA TYR A 49 9.60 -15.21 13.42
C TYR A 49 10.22 -13.92 12.92
N SER A 50 9.40 -12.96 12.48
CA SER A 50 9.89 -11.69 11.93
C SER A 50 10.42 -10.72 12.97
N LYS A 51 10.06 -10.88 14.25
CA LYS A 51 10.39 -9.96 15.35
C LYS A 51 9.87 -8.53 15.14
N VAL A 52 8.86 -8.37 14.29
CA VAL A 52 8.15 -7.11 14.07
C VAL A 52 6.86 -7.13 14.86
N GLY A 53 6.58 -6.06 15.56
CA GLY A 53 5.36 -5.86 16.32
C GLY A 53 4.51 -4.71 15.78
N HIS A 54 3.21 -4.79 16.08
CA HIS A 54 2.24 -3.76 15.72
C HIS A 54 1.20 -3.61 16.82
N CYS A 55 0.83 -2.37 17.12
CA CYS A 55 -0.27 -2.04 18.01
C CYS A 55 -1.51 -1.65 17.20
N PHE A 56 -2.60 -2.38 17.37
CA PHE A 56 -3.87 -2.13 16.66
C PHE A 56 -4.66 -0.94 17.24
N SER A 57 -4.28 -0.43 18.40
CA SER A 57 -4.91 0.71 19.04
C SER A 57 -4.29 2.04 18.62
N CYS A 58 -2.96 2.22 18.77
CA CYS A 58 -2.27 3.45 18.42
C CYS A 58 -1.61 3.44 17.03
N GLY A 59 -1.61 2.29 16.33
CA GLY A 59 -1.01 2.16 14.98
C GLY A 59 0.52 2.04 14.97
N GLU A 60 1.16 1.98 16.16
CA GLU A 60 2.62 1.91 16.25
C GLU A 60 3.16 0.59 15.71
N THR A 61 4.16 0.66 14.84
CA THR A 61 4.90 -0.50 14.31
C THR A 61 6.35 -0.43 14.75
N PHE A 62 6.89 -1.53 15.24
CA PHE A 62 8.22 -1.55 15.87
C PHE A 62 8.98 -2.86 15.64
N THR A 63 10.30 -2.74 15.67
CA THR A 63 11.26 -3.86 15.74
C THR A 63 11.61 -4.14 17.22
N LEU A 64 12.30 -5.24 17.51
CA LEU A 64 12.80 -5.50 18.87
C LEU A 64 13.72 -4.39 19.37
N ALA A 65 14.62 -3.87 18.54
CA ALA A 65 15.51 -2.77 18.92
C ALA A 65 14.74 -1.52 19.33
N LYS A 66 13.69 -1.14 18.57
CA LYS A 66 12.81 -0.02 18.93
C LYS A 66 12.08 -0.26 20.25
N LEU A 67 11.56 -1.47 20.43
CA LEU A 67 10.86 -1.86 21.65
C LEU A 67 11.77 -1.77 22.88
N VAL A 68 12.99 -2.32 22.79
CA VAL A 68 13.98 -2.28 23.87
C VAL A 68 14.39 -0.83 24.16
N ALA A 69 14.75 -0.05 23.14
CA ALA A 69 15.15 1.35 23.33
C ALA A 69 14.03 2.17 23.98
N HIS A 70 12.78 1.98 23.57
CA HIS A 70 11.63 2.64 24.18
C HIS A 70 11.44 2.25 25.66
N CYS A 71 11.37 0.95 25.97
CA CYS A 71 11.14 0.47 27.33
C CYS A 71 12.29 0.79 28.29
N LYS A 72 13.53 0.90 27.78
CA LYS A 72 14.73 1.28 28.56
C LYS A 72 14.95 2.79 28.61
N GLY A 73 14.17 3.60 27.88
CA GLY A 73 14.36 5.05 27.79
C GLY A 73 15.67 5.46 27.10
N TRP A 74 16.20 4.64 26.19
CA TRP A 74 17.45 4.93 25.49
C TRP A 74 17.21 5.80 24.27
N THR A 75 17.67 7.03 24.35
CA THR A 75 17.58 8.04 23.26
C THR A 75 18.95 8.60 22.93
N ILE A 76 19.10 9.06 21.73
CA ILE A 76 20.27 9.82 21.25
C ILE A 76 19.77 11.14 20.65
N SER A 77 20.52 12.23 20.90
CA SER A 77 20.25 13.54 20.32
C SER A 77 21.15 13.76 19.10
N PHE A 78 20.59 14.32 18.03
CA PHE A 78 21.34 14.71 16.85
C PHE A 78 20.90 16.07 16.33
N ARG A 79 21.81 16.78 15.68
CA ARG A 79 21.53 18.09 15.10
C ARG A 79 21.08 17.92 13.65
N GLY A 80 19.86 18.37 13.35
CA GLY A 80 19.30 18.37 12.00
C GLY A 80 19.99 19.39 11.08
N ARG A 81 19.76 19.27 9.77
CA ARG A 81 20.28 20.23 8.78
C ARG A 81 19.71 21.65 8.95
N ASP A 82 18.58 21.77 9.62
CA ASP A 82 17.92 23.03 10.00
C ASP A 82 18.49 23.66 11.28
N GLY A 83 19.56 23.07 11.84
CA GLY A 83 20.25 23.52 13.05
C GLY A 83 19.53 23.19 14.36
N LYS A 84 18.36 22.56 14.32
CA LYS A 84 17.62 22.14 15.51
C LYS A 84 18.13 20.81 16.06
N THR A 85 17.98 20.60 17.36
CA THR A 85 18.30 19.34 18.03
C THR A 85 17.05 18.46 18.02
N TYR A 86 17.20 17.22 17.61
CA TYR A 86 16.17 16.17 17.59
C TYR A 86 16.61 15.00 18.46
N GLU A 87 15.65 14.33 19.06
CA GLU A 87 15.87 13.07 19.77
C GLU A 87 15.31 11.89 18.99
N ASN A 88 16.00 10.76 19.01
CA ASN A 88 15.54 9.49 18.47
C ASN A 88 15.95 8.36 19.41
N TYR A 89 15.38 7.16 19.23
CA TYR A 89 15.80 5.98 19.98
C TYR A 89 17.25 5.60 19.64
N ASP A 90 18.01 5.19 20.67
CA ASP A 90 19.35 4.63 20.48
C ASP A 90 19.24 3.15 20.09
N TYR A 91 19.09 2.93 18.80
CA TYR A 91 18.97 1.59 18.24
C TYR A 91 20.27 0.77 18.38
N ASN A 92 21.44 1.41 18.33
CA ASN A 92 22.73 0.72 18.44
C ASN A 92 22.89 0.12 19.84
N LYS A 93 22.62 0.90 20.87
CA LYS A 93 22.64 0.43 22.25
C LYS A 93 21.62 -0.69 22.50
N ALA A 94 20.44 -0.60 21.90
CA ALA A 94 19.42 -1.63 22.03
C ALA A 94 19.82 -2.93 21.31
N GLU A 95 20.45 -2.86 20.15
CA GLU A 95 20.95 -4.02 19.43
C GLU A 95 22.11 -4.69 20.15
N GLU A 96 23.06 -3.93 20.69
CA GLU A 96 24.16 -4.44 21.52
C GLU A 96 23.64 -5.21 22.72
N TRP A 97 22.68 -4.64 23.44
CA TRP A 97 22.04 -5.29 24.57
C TRP A 97 21.31 -6.59 24.18
N LEU A 98 20.62 -6.61 23.04
CA LEU A 98 19.95 -7.80 22.51
C LEU A 98 20.95 -8.90 22.11
N GLU A 99 22.09 -8.53 21.55
CA GLU A 99 23.17 -9.45 21.18
C GLU A 99 23.78 -10.08 22.42
N GLU A 100 24.22 -9.26 23.40
CA GLU A 100 24.87 -9.72 24.63
C GLU A 100 23.96 -10.64 25.47
N LYS A 101 22.70 -10.27 25.59
CA LYS A 101 21.81 -10.94 26.56
C LYS A 101 20.99 -12.08 25.95
N TYR A 102 20.62 -11.97 24.70
CA TYR A 102 19.71 -12.91 24.03
C TYR A 102 20.36 -13.64 22.86
N ASN A 103 21.65 -13.35 22.58
CA ASN A 103 22.40 -13.90 21.46
C ASN A 103 21.68 -13.69 20.12
N ILE A 104 21.12 -12.48 19.95
CA ILE A 104 20.49 -12.05 18.72
C ILE A 104 21.57 -11.31 17.92
N GLU A 105 22.11 -11.96 16.92
CA GLU A 105 23.16 -11.39 16.07
C GLU A 105 22.75 -9.99 15.57
N LYS A 106 23.63 -9.04 15.83
CA LYS A 106 23.55 -7.70 15.27
C LYS A 106 23.69 -7.85 13.76
N LYS A 107 22.69 -7.46 13.00
CA LYS A 107 22.89 -7.24 11.56
C LYS A 107 23.79 -6.00 11.40
N VAL A 108 25.10 -6.20 11.61
CA VAL A 108 26.09 -5.13 11.50
C VAL A 108 26.23 -4.78 10.03
N ILE A 109 25.62 -3.69 9.62
CA ILE A 109 26.03 -2.98 8.40
C ILE A 109 27.25 -2.15 8.77
N THR A 110 28.41 -2.78 8.87
CA THR A 110 29.70 -2.07 9.00
C THR A 110 30.16 -1.64 7.63
N LYS A 111 30.35 -0.32 7.46
CA LYS A 111 30.85 0.31 6.23
C LYS A 111 32.25 -0.13 5.79
N GLU A 112 32.95 -1.00 6.53
CA GLU A 112 34.37 -1.26 6.31
C GLU A 112 34.81 -2.70 5.99
N LYS A 113 33.88 -3.67 5.89
CA LYS A 113 34.22 -5.04 5.48
C LYS A 113 33.13 -5.69 4.61
N ILE A 114 32.77 -5.02 3.55
CA ILE A 114 32.02 -5.65 2.50
C ILE A 114 33.01 -6.01 1.41
N GLY A 115 33.58 -7.20 1.52
CA GLY A 115 34.24 -7.80 0.37
C GLY A 115 33.22 -7.95 -0.74
N ILE A 116 33.50 -7.37 -1.90
CA ILE A 116 32.58 -7.28 -3.05
C ILE A 116 31.85 -8.62 -3.33
N ARG A 117 32.54 -9.77 -3.16
CA ARG A 117 31.95 -11.11 -3.37
C ARG A 117 30.80 -11.47 -2.40
N LYS A 118 30.89 -11.10 -1.13
CA LYS A 118 29.83 -11.42 -0.16
C LYS A 118 28.60 -10.54 -0.31
N ILE A 119 28.79 -9.32 -0.86
CA ILE A 119 27.68 -8.44 -1.25
C ILE A 119 26.96 -8.99 -2.49
N GLU A 120 27.71 -9.52 -3.44
CA GLU A 120 27.15 -10.11 -4.66
C GLU A 120 26.32 -11.35 -4.31
N ASP A 121 26.81 -12.27 -3.48
CA ASP A 121 26.09 -13.48 -3.04
C ASP A 121 24.86 -13.15 -2.17
N ASP A 122 24.97 -12.24 -1.16
CA ASP A 122 23.84 -11.81 -0.33
C ASP A 122 22.83 -10.95 -1.12
N LEU A 123 23.30 -10.19 -2.13
CA LEU A 123 22.44 -9.44 -3.04
C LEU A 123 21.77 -10.35 -4.09
N GLU A 124 22.43 -11.42 -4.54
CA GLU A 124 21.84 -12.41 -5.43
C GLU A 124 20.78 -13.23 -4.70
N GLU A 125 21.00 -13.71 -3.46
CA GLU A 125 19.99 -14.40 -2.66
C GLU A 125 18.84 -13.47 -2.21
N GLU A 126 19.11 -12.21 -1.82
CA GLU A 126 18.06 -11.21 -1.54
C GLU A 126 17.37 -10.75 -2.83
N GLN A 127 18.06 -10.67 -3.96
CA GLN A 127 17.49 -10.33 -5.25
C GLN A 127 16.61 -11.46 -5.81
N GLU A 128 16.99 -12.72 -5.64
CA GLU A 128 16.11 -13.85 -6.00
C GLU A 128 14.83 -13.88 -5.14
N GLY A 129 14.92 -13.62 -3.84
CA GLY A 129 13.75 -13.52 -2.95
C GLY A 129 12.90 -12.26 -3.16
N VAL A 130 13.54 -11.14 -3.48
CA VAL A 130 12.90 -9.82 -3.68
C VAL A 130 12.34 -9.66 -5.10
N ASN A 131 12.92 -10.32 -6.09
CA ASN A 131 12.47 -10.25 -7.49
C ASN A 131 11.42 -11.30 -7.85
N LYS A 132 11.16 -12.28 -6.97
CA LYS A 132 10.10 -13.25 -7.23
C LYS A 132 8.75 -12.56 -7.13
N ARG A 133 8.13 -12.30 -8.30
CA ARG A 133 6.79 -11.72 -8.35
C ARG A 133 5.78 -12.69 -7.75
N HIS A 134 4.78 -12.15 -7.05
CA HIS A 134 3.68 -12.95 -6.53
C HIS A 134 2.82 -13.48 -7.69
N GLU A 135 2.58 -14.77 -7.73
CA GLU A 135 1.75 -15.40 -8.75
C GLU A 135 0.64 -16.25 -8.11
N MET A 136 -0.56 -16.05 -8.63
CA MET A 136 -1.72 -16.90 -8.31
C MET A 136 -1.89 -17.96 -9.40
N SER A 137 -2.23 -19.19 -9.03
CA SER A 137 -2.49 -20.22 -10.04
C SER A 137 -3.69 -19.86 -10.93
N LYS A 138 -3.61 -20.18 -12.23
CA LYS A 138 -4.71 -19.97 -13.18
C LYS A 138 -5.99 -20.72 -12.75
N LEU A 139 -5.86 -21.88 -12.12
CA LEU A 139 -6.98 -22.64 -11.57
C LEU A 139 -7.67 -21.86 -10.45
N LYS A 140 -6.91 -21.26 -9.54
CA LYS A 140 -7.44 -20.44 -8.45
C LYS A 140 -8.12 -19.19 -8.97
N LEU A 141 -7.53 -18.53 -9.97
CA LEU A 141 -8.17 -17.41 -10.65
C LEU A 141 -9.52 -17.78 -11.26
N ALA A 142 -9.62 -18.99 -11.83
CA ALA A 142 -10.86 -19.47 -12.45
C ALA A 142 -12.03 -19.55 -11.47
N LEU A 143 -11.78 -19.74 -10.17
CA LEU A 143 -12.80 -19.77 -9.12
C LEU A 143 -13.45 -18.37 -8.91
N PHE A 144 -12.76 -17.31 -9.30
CA PHE A 144 -13.24 -15.93 -9.14
C PHE A 144 -13.86 -15.35 -10.42
N LYS A 145 -13.75 -16.05 -11.55
CA LYS A 145 -14.38 -15.64 -12.81
C LYS A 145 -15.85 -16.06 -12.80
N SER A 146 -16.76 -15.13 -12.93
CA SER A 146 -18.13 -15.49 -13.28
C SER A 146 -18.19 -15.72 -14.79
N GLY A 147 -18.42 -16.96 -15.21
CA GLY A 147 -18.29 -17.34 -16.63
C GLY A 147 -19.31 -16.72 -17.58
N LYS A 148 -20.45 -16.18 -17.13
CA LYS A 148 -21.53 -15.74 -18.04
C LYS A 148 -22.36 -14.56 -17.57
N VAL A 149 -22.40 -14.23 -16.26
CA VAL A 149 -23.27 -13.19 -15.71
C VAL A 149 -22.46 -12.14 -14.99
N VAL A 150 -22.51 -10.91 -15.49
CA VAL A 150 -21.97 -9.73 -14.81
C VAL A 150 -22.98 -9.27 -13.78
N HIS A 151 -22.54 -9.07 -12.53
CA HIS A 151 -23.42 -8.57 -11.45
C HIS A 151 -23.98 -7.19 -11.79
N SER A 152 -25.27 -6.94 -11.51
CA SER A 152 -25.97 -5.69 -11.86
C SER A 152 -25.25 -4.44 -11.35
N TYR A 153 -24.71 -4.48 -10.13
CA TYR A 153 -23.94 -3.38 -9.55
C TYR A 153 -22.83 -2.84 -10.47
N PHE A 154 -22.14 -3.72 -11.24
CA PHE A 154 -21.11 -3.28 -12.16
C PHE A 154 -21.70 -2.52 -13.35
N LEU A 155 -22.84 -3.00 -13.87
CA LEU A 155 -23.56 -2.35 -14.96
C LEU A 155 -24.22 -1.03 -14.51
N GLU A 156 -24.81 -1.00 -13.32
CA GLU A 156 -25.42 0.19 -12.72
C GLU A 156 -24.41 1.33 -12.50
N ARG A 157 -23.12 0.99 -12.36
CA ARG A 157 -22.02 1.98 -12.34
C ARG A 157 -21.57 2.44 -13.74
N GLY A 158 -22.30 2.10 -14.79
CA GLY A 158 -22.03 2.56 -16.16
C GLY A 158 -21.04 1.70 -16.96
N PHE A 159 -20.57 0.59 -16.38
CA PHE A 159 -19.66 -0.32 -17.11
C PHE A 159 -20.42 -1.22 -18.08
N THR A 160 -19.76 -1.55 -19.21
CA THR A 160 -20.34 -2.47 -20.19
C THR A 160 -19.98 -3.92 -19.92
N LYS A 161 -20.69 -4.84 -20.58
CA LYS A 161 -20.38 -6.29 -20.54
C LYS A 161 -19.03 -6.58 -21.19
N GLU A 162 -18.67 -5.82 -22.21
CA GLU A 162 -17.38 -5.89 -22.91
C GLU A 162 -16.24 -5.51 -21.96
N THR A 163 -16.41 -4.44 -21.19
CA THR A 163 -15.48 -4.04 -20.13
C THR A 163 -15.34 -5.12 -19.07
N ALA A 164 -16.45 -5.68 -18.60
CA ALA A 164 -16.42 -6.79 -17.64
C ALA A 164 -15.67 -8.02 -18.18
N LYS A 165 -15.87 -8.35 -19.46
CA LYS A 165 -15.18 -9.45 -20.14
C LYS A 165 -13.68 -9.16 -20.28
N LYS A 166 -13.33 -7.94 -20.73
CA LYS A 166 -11.94 -7.50 -20.90
C LYS A 166 -11.17 -7.63 -19.59
N PHE A 167 -11.71 -7.15 -18.49
CA PHE A 167 -11.05 -7.14 -17.18
C PHE A 167 -11.33 -8.38 -16.33
N LEU A 168 -11.97 -9.41 -16.90
CA LEU A 168 -12.26 -10.70 -16.25
C LEU A 168 -13.06 -10.55 -14.95
N ILE A 169 -13.96 -9.58 -14.90
CA ILE A 169 -14.78 -9.28 -13.72
C ILE A 169 -15.65 -10.48 -13.35
N GLY A 170 -15.65 -10.84 -12.09
CA GLY A 170 -16.39 -11.96 -11.55
C GLY A 170 -17.21 -11.60 -10.32
N TRP A 171 -17.77 -12.62 -9.69
CA TRP A 171 -18.63 -12.49 -8.52
C TRP A 171 -18.33 -13.55 -7.47
N ASP A 172 -18.04 -13.15 -6.25
CA ASP A 172 -18.00 -14.02 -5.06
C ASP A 172 -19.32 -13.92 -4.31
N ALA A 173 -20.24 -14.86 -4.57
CA ALA A 173 -21.54 -14.90 -3.93
C ALA A 173 -21.46 -15.11 -2.41
N LYS A 174 -20.44 -15.84 -1.92
CA LYS A 174 -20.25 -16.11 -0.49
C LYS A 174 -19.90 -14.84 0.28
N ARG A 175 -19.07 -13.97 -0.32
CA ARG A 175 -18.65 -12.71 0.31
C ARG A 175 -19.40 -11.49 -0.22
N MET A 176 -20.32 -11.69 -1.16
CA MET A 176 -21.10 -10.61 -1.80
C MET A 176 -20.21 -9.51 -2.40
N ARG A 177 -19.21 -9.93 -3.20
CA ARG A 177 -18.22 -9.01 -3.78
C ARG A 177 -18.05 -9.21 -5.28
N ILE A 178 -17.94 -8.10 -6.01
CA ILE A 178 -17.38 -8.10 -7.35
C ILE A 178 -15.91 -8.49 -7.23
N THR A 179 -15.46 -9.47 -8.00
CA THR A 179 -14.06 -9.90 -8.03
C THR A 179 -13.34 -9.29 -9.22
N ILE A 180 -12.20 -8.67 -8.95
CA ILE A 180 -11.37 -7.94 -9.91
C ILE A 180 -10.01 -8.63 -9.94
N PRO A 181 -9.70 -9.44 -10.95
CA PRO A 181 -8.39 -10.03 -11.11
C PRO A 181 -7.32 -8.97 -11.37
N VAL A 182 -6.21 -9.10 -10.69
CA VAL A 182 -4.99 -8.31 -10.90
C VAL A 182 -3.97 -9.18 -11.60
N LEU A 183 -3.49 -8.73 -12.73
CA LEU A 183 -2.59 -9.49 -13.59
C LEU A 183 -1.27 -8.74 -13.79
N TRP A 184 -0.18 -9.45 -13.98
CA TRP A 184 1.06 -8.93 -14.49
C TRP A 184 0.93 -8.55 -15.98
N GLU A 185 1.91 -7.84 -16.52
CA GLU A 185 1.93 -7.38 -17.92
C GLU A 185 1.81 -8.52 -18.97
N ASP A 186 2.28 -9.72 -18.63
CA ASP A 186 2.18 -10.92 -19.49
C ASP A 186 0.86 -11.69 -19.32
N GLY A 187 -0.07 -11.15 -18.52
CA GLY A 187 -1.35 -11.78 -18.21
C GLY A 187 -1.29 -12.86 -17.12
N THR A 188 -0.12 -13.10 -16.51
CA THR A 188 0.00 -14.01 -15.36
C THR A 188 -0.79 -13.46 -14.17
N PRO A 189 -1.66 -14.27 -13.51
CA PRO A 189 -2.42 -13.82 -12.37
C PRO A 189 -1.52 -13.45 -11.18
N CYS A 190 -1.66 -12.22 -10.67
CA CYS A 190 -1.03 -11.76 -9.45
C CYS A 190 -1.92 -12.01 -8.23
N GLY A 191 -3.18 -11.62 -8.30
CA GLY A 191 -4.13 -11.75 -7.22
C GLY A 191 -5.54 -11.35 -7.63
N VAL A 192 -6.42 -11.26 -6.65
CA VAL A 192 -7.81 -10.81 -6.84
C VAL A 192 -8.18 -9.81 -5.76
N ILE A 193 -8.88 -8.76 -6.14
CA ILE A 193 -9.49 -7.79 -5.23
C ILE A 193 -11.01 -7.95 -5.28
N GLY A 194 -11.65 -8.02 -4.11
CA GLY A 194 -13.09 -8.06 -3.96
C GLY A 194 -13.66 -6.68 -3.60
N ARG A 195 -14.52 -6.12 -4.43
CA ARG A 195 -15.24 -4.86 -4.16
C ARG A 195 -16.62 -5.17 -3.57
N ALA A 196 -16.93 -4.62 -2.41
CA ALA A 196 -18.27 -4.69 -1.82
C ALA A 196 -19.29 -4.00 -2.74
N VAL A 197 -20.47 -4.59 -2.88
CA VAL A 197 -21.57 -4.02 -3.70
C VAL A 197 -22.47 -3.06 -2.92
N LEU A 198 -22.33 -3.00 -1.59
CA LEU A 198 -22.99 -2.02 -0.76
C LEU A 198 -22.00 -0.94 -0.35
N GLU A 199 -22.46 0.29 -0.24
CA GLU A 199 -21.66 1.40 0.26
C GLU A 199 -21.57 1.38 1.79
N MET A 200 -20.39 1.64 2.33
CA MET A 200 -20.13 1.65 3.79
C MET A 200 -20.88 2.79 4.50
N LYS A 201 -21.12 3.89 3.78
CA LYS A 201 -21.81 5.07 4.29
C LYS A 201 -22.83 5.55 3.27
N ILE A 202 -23.97 6.04 3.77
CA ILE A 202 -24.98 6.74 3.00
C ILE A 202 -25.18 8.10 3.67
N ASN A 203 -25.06 9.20 2.92
CA ASN A 203 -25.18 10.57 3.44
C ASN A 203 -24.28 10.83 4.66
N GLY A 204 -23.02 10.33 4.60
CA GLY A 204 -22.02 10.48 5.66
C GLY A 204 -22.21 9.60 6.90
N LYS A 205 -23.36 8.91 7.03
CA LYS A 205 -23.67 7.99 8.14
C LYS A 205 -23.33 6.55 7.76
N LYS A 206 -23.00 5.72 8.77
CA LYS A 206 -22.78 4.28 8.57
C LYS A 206 -24.03 3.64 7.96
N ASN A 207 -23.82 2.83 6.90
CA ASN A 207 -24.89 2.05 6.27
C ASN A 207 -25.12 0.74 7.04
N PRO A 208 -26.23 0.57 7.77
CA PRO A 208 -26.50 -0.64 8.55
C PRO A 208 -26.50 -1.92 7.70
N GLU A 209 -27.03 -1.84 6.46
CA GLU A 209 -27.08 -3.00 5.55
C GLU A 209 -25.68 -3.46 5.14
N PHE A 210 -24.73 -2.52 4.96
CA PHE A 210 -23.33 -2.88 4.73
C PHE A 210 -22.79 -3.73 5.87
N TYR A 211 -22.93 -3.30 7.13
CA TYR A 211 -22.40 -3.99 8.30
C TYR A 211 -23.18 -5.25 8.68
N LYS A 212 -24.39 -5.40 8.19
CA LYS A 212 -25.17 -6.65 8.30
C LYS A 212 -24.61 -7.74 7.37
N VAL A 213 -24.24 -7.35 6.14
CA VAL A 213 -23.68 -8.25 5.12
C VAL A 213 -22.19 -8.49 5.38
N TYR A 214 -21.40 -7.42 5.57
CA TYR A 214 -19.95 -7.47 5.75
C TYR A 214 -19.61 -7.38 7.24
N LYS A 215 -19.44 -8.54 7.89
CA LYS A 215 -19.14 -8.65 9.32
C LYS A 215 -17.67 -8.33 9.62
N LYS A 216 -17.36 -8.09 10.88
CA LYS A 216 -16.00 -7.79 11.38
C LYS A 216 -14.96 -8.75 10.79
N GLY A 217 -13.87 -8.19 10.27
CA GLY A 217 -12.81 -8.92 9.54
C GLY A 217 -13.05 -9.02 8.03
N ASN A 218 -14.26 -8.65 7.55
CA ASN A 218 -14.58 -8.53 6.13
C ASN A 218 -15.40 -7.25 5.85
N ASP A 219 -15.35 -6.28 6.76
CA ASP A 219 -16.16 -5.05 6.79
C ASP A 219 -15.48 -3.85 6.12
N SER A 220 -14.60 -4.11 5.16
CA SER A 220 -13.95 -3.09 4.33
C SER A 220 -14.59 -2.99 2.94
N LYS A 221 -14.49 -1.81 2.31
CA LYS A 221 -14.94 -1.57 0.93
C LYS A 221 -14.25 -2.53 -0.06
N TYR A 222 -12.97 -2.81 0.18
CA TYR A 222 -12.16 -3.74 -0.60
C TYR A 222 -11.65 -4.90 0.26
N HIS A 223 -11.55 -6.08 -0.34
CA HIS A 223 -10.99 -7.29 0.26
C HIS A 223 -9.90 -7.85 -0.67
N ILE A 224 -8.71 -8.06 -0.13
CA ILE A 224 -7.59 -8.63 -0.89
C ILE A 224 -7.57 -10.12 -0.65
N TYR A 225 -7.80 -10.90 -1.72
CA TYR A 225 -7.69 -12.35 -1.65
C TYR A 225 -6.20 -12.74 -1.72
N ASP A 226 -5.82 -13.74 -0.90
CA ASP A 226 -4.45 -14.29 -0.86
C ASP A 226 -3.32 -13.33 -0.49
N ASN A 227 -3.65 -12.17 0.10
CA ASN A 227 -2.68 -11.20 0.60
C ASN A 227 -1.54 -10.87 -0.38
N PHE A 228 -1.83 -10.79 -1.70
CA PHE A 228 -0.81 -10.39 -2.67
C PHE A 228 -0.34 -8.93 -2.42
N PRO A 229 0.89 -8.58 -2.82
CA PRO A 229 1.49 -7.29 -2.50
C PRO A 229 0.93 -6.18 -3.40
N VAL A 230 -0.22 -5.61 -3.03
CA VAL A 230 -0.89 -4.53 -3.79
C VAL A 230 0.00 -3.30 -4.00
N GLY A 231 0.94 -3.04 -3.09
CA GLY A 231 1.87 -1.92 -3.21
C GLY A 231 3.00 -2.13 -4.23
N ASP A 232 3.14 -3.34 -4.77
CA ASP A 232 4.21 -3.69 -5.71
C ASP A 232 3.73 -3.71 -7.17
N ILE A 233 2.44 -3.50 -7.41
CA ILE A 233 1.83 -3.62 -8.73
C ILE A 233 0.97 -2.40 -9.08
N LEU A 234 0.75 -2.20 -10.37
CA LEU A 234 -0.19 -1.23 -10.93
C LEU A 234 -1.33 -1.97 -11.64
N TYR A 235 -2.47 -1.33 -11.77
CA TYR A 235 -3.64 -1.91 -12.43
C TYR A 235 -4.13 -0.99 -13.57
N PRO A 236 -4.46 -1.50 -14.71
CA PRO A 236 -4.44 -2.89 -15.21
C PRO A 236 -3.24 -3.13 -16.17
N LEU A 237 -2.16 -3.74 -15.69
CA LEU A 237 -0.90 -3.86 -16.43
C LEU A 237 -1.02 -4.46 -17.84
N PRO A 238 -1.79 -5.56 -18.11
CA PRO A 238 -1.87 -6.13 -19.45
C PRO A 238 -2.51 -5.22 -20.50
N TYR A 239 -3.24 -4.22 -20.05
CA TYR A 239 -4.00 -3.29 -20.90
C TYR A 239 -3.45 -1.87 -20.85
N PHE A 240 -2.52 -1.62 -19.95
CA PHE A 240 -1.89 -0.32 -19.77
C PHE A 240 -0.95 0.01 -20.93
N LYS A 241 -1.15 1.17 -21.54
CA LYS A 241 -0.31 1.66 -22.63
C LYS A 241 -0.17 3.18 -22.50
N PRO A 242 1.02 3.70 -22.15
CA PRO A 242 1.24 5.14 -22.13
C PRO A 242 1.12 5.71 -23.55
N ILE A 243 0.60 6.93 -23.66
CA ILE A 243 0.52 7.69 -24.92
C ILE A 243 1.54 8.83 -24.84
N ASP A 244 2.44 8.92 -25.80
CA ASP A 244 3.55 9.90 -25.84
C ASP A 244 4.37 9.94 -24.54
N GLY A 245 4.55 8.77 -23.93
CA GLY A 245 5.25 8.61 -22.65
C GLY A 245 4.48 9.16 -21.47
N MET A 246 3.19 9.50 -21.61
CA MET A 246 2.33 9.97 -20.54
C MET A 246 1.40 8.88 -20.04
N ALA A 247 1.25 8.80 -18.72
CA ALA A 247 0.31 7.96 -18.00
C ALA A 247 -0.61 8.81 -17.12
N ILE A 248 -1.82 8.33 -16.83
CA ILE A 248 -2.81 8.99 -15.99
C ILE A 248 -3.01 8.16 -14.73
N LEU A 249 -2.65 8.70 -13.58
CA LEU A 249 -2.69 8.02 -12.30
C LEU A 249 -3.99 8.31 -11.56
N VAL A 250 -4.76 7.26 -11.29
CA VAL A 250 -5.97 7.27 -10.48
C VAL A 250 -5.82 6.42 -9.20
N GLU A 251 -6.81 6.44 -8.32
CA GLU A 251 -6.75 5.69 -7.06
C GLU A 251 -7.19 4.24 -7.22
N GLY A 252 -8.35 4.03 -7.80
CA GLY A 252 -9.07 2.76 -7.78
C GLY A 252 -9.08 2.02 -9.11
N GLN A 253 -9.37 0.72 -9.00
CA GLN A 253 -9.49 -0.16 -10.17
C GLN A 253 -10.65 0.28 -11.09
N PHE A 254 -11.75 0.73 -10.51
CA PHE A 254 -12.92 1.16 -11.27
C PHE A 254 -12.60 2.41 -12.09
N ASP A 255 -11.84 3.36 -11.52
CA ASP A 255 -11.44 4.58 -12.22
C ASP A 255 -10.52 4.27 -13.39
N ALA A 256 -9.56 3.35 -13.19
CA ALA A 256 -8.71 2.88 -14.28
C ALA A 256 -9.53 2.17 -15.37
N MET A 257 -10.45 1.25 -15.00
CA MET A 257 -11.33 0.58 -15.96
C MET A 257 -12.23 1.56 -16.71
N TRP A 258 -12.69 2.63 -16.05
CA TRP A 258 -13.48 3.67 -16.68
C TRP A 258 -12.72 4.39 -17.77
N GLY A 259 -11.50 4.86 -17.48
CA GLY A 259 -10.64 5.44 -18.50
C GLY A 259 -10.43 4.51 -19.71
N HIS A 260 -10.14 3.23 -19.45
CA HIS A 260 -10.00 2.23 -20.51
C HIS A 260 -11.28 1.98 -21.29
N GLN A 261 -12.45 2.01 -20.66
CA GLN A 261 -13.75 1.89 -21.34
C GLN A 261 -13.99 3.05 -22.30
N LEU A 262 -13.56 4.26 -21.91
CA LEU A 262 -13.68 5.48 -22.72
C LEU A 262 -12.58 5.64 -23.78
N GLY A 263 -11.67 4.66 -23.91
CA GLY A 263 -10.63 4.67 -24.95
C GLY A 263 -9.28 5.25 -24.52
N PHE A 264 -9.04 5.44 -23.22
CA PHE A 264 -7.79 5.97 -22.68
C PHE A 264 -6.92 4.85 -22.05
N PRO A 265 -6.11 4.13 -22.81
CA PRO A 265 -5.31 3.00 -22.32
C PRO A 265 -4.16 3.42 -21.38
N GLN A 266 -3.87 4.70 -21.26
CA GLN A 266 -2.84 5.26 -20.37
C GLN A 266 -3.31 5.43 -18.92
N PHE A 267 -4.56 5.09 -18.59
CA PHE A 267 -5.04 5.07 -17.18
C PHE A 267 -4.46 3.90 -16.42
N PHE A 268 -4.00 4.18 -15.20
CA PHE A 268 -3.58 3.15 -14.24
C PHE A 268 -3.90 3.54 -12.80
N ALA A 269 -4.10 2.54 -11.95
CA ALA A 269 -4.38 2.71 -10.53
C ALA A 269 -3.26 2.16 -9.66
N THR A 270 -3.00 2.84 -8.53
CA THR A 270 -2.07 2.38 -7.49
C THR A 270 -2.65 1.31 -6.57
N LEU A 271 -3.94 1.00 -6.69
CA LEU A 271 -4.69 0.11 -5.80
C LEU A 271 -4.77 0.61 -4.35
N GLY A 272 -4.47 1.88 -4.12
CA GLY A 272 -4.50 2.57 -2.84
C GLY A 272 -4.40 4.07 -3.04
N SER A 273 -4.49 4.85 -1.95
CA SER A 273 -4.52 6.31 -1.99
C SER A 273 -3.20 6.98 -2.40
N LYS A 274 -2.13 6.20 -2.62
CA LYS A 274 -0.80 6.71 -3.02
C LYS A 274 0.12 5.59 -3.48
N LEU A 275 1.22 5.95 -4.16
CA LEU A 275 2.34 5.06 -4.48
C LEU A 275 2.99 4.51 -3.19
N THR A 276 3.43 3.27 -3.24
CA THR A 276 4.01 2.58 -2.09
C THR A 276 5.54 2.60 -2.16
N TYR A 277 6.16 3.42 -1.29
CA TYR A 277 7.61 3.44 -1.16
C TYR A 277 8.07 2.42 -0.11
N ASN A 278 8.90 1.46 -0.52
CA ASN A 278 9.51 0.51 0.38
C ASN A 278 10.77 1.13 1.00
N ARG A 279 10.67 1.59 2.24
CA ARG A 279 11.79 2.25 2.96
C ARG A 279 12.98 1.32 3.17
N ARG A 280 12.75 0.01 3.35
CA ARG A 280 13.83 -0.97 3.55
C ARG A 280 14.66 -1.16 2.29
N LEU A 281 14.00 -1.20 1.13
CA LEU A 281 14.65 -1.40 -0.16
C LEU A 281 15.04 -0.07 -0.83
N GLY A 282 14.65 1.08 -0.27
CA GLY A 282 14.93 2.39 -0.83
C GLY A 282 14.28 2.66 -2.19
N ARG A 283 13.20 1.94 -2.53
CA ARG A 283 12.60 1.98 -3.88
C ARG A 283 11.08 1.89 -3.90
N CYS A 284 10.49 2.24 -5.02
CA CYS A 284 9.07 2.08 -5.33
C CYS A 284 8.90 1.20 -6.57
N LYS A 285 8.51 -0.06 -6.39
CA LYS A 285 8.32 -1.01 -7.50
C LYS A 285 7.29 -0.53 -8.52
N GLN A 286 6.27 0.20 -8.09
CA GLN A 286 5.28 0.79 -8.99
C GLN A 286 5.92 1.79 -9.96
N ILE A 287 6.92 2.58 -9.52
CA ILE A 287 7.65 3.50 -10.41
C ILE A 287 8.61 2.73 -11.32
N GLU A 288 9.24 1.67 -10.84
CA GLU A 288 10.06 0.77 -11.71
C GLU A 288 9.21 0.21 -12.87
N ILE A 289 7.94 -0.18 -12.58
CA ILE A 289 7.00 -0.59 -13.63
C ILE A 289 6.72 0.55 -14.61
N LEU A 290 6.49 1.77 -14.14
CA LEU A 290 6.29 2.92 -15.03
C LEU A 290 7.48 3.15 -15.96
N HIS A 291 8.70 3.08 -15.45
CA HIS A 291 9.92 3.18 -16.27
C HIS A 291 10.01 2.05 -17.31
N LYS A 292 9.69 0.80 -16.93
CA LYS A 292 9.64 -0.34 -17.85
C LYS A 292 8.66 -0.11 -19.02
N PHE A 293 7.55 0.59 -18.76
CA PHE A 293 6.59 0.97 -19.81
C PHE A 293 6.98 2.25 -20.56
N GLY A 294 8.15 2.85 -20.27
CA GLY A 294 8.62 4.07 -20.95
C GLY A 294 7.87 5.33 -20.53
N VAL A 295 7.25 5.34 -19.35
CA VAL A 295 6.55 6.51 -18.83
C VAL A 295 7.57 7.58 -18.43
N LYS A 296 7.39 8.78 -18.95
CA LYS A 296 8.19 9.98 -18.67
C LYS A 296 7.37 11.09 -18.03
N LYS A 297 6.05 11.01 -18.15
CA LYS A 297 5.10 12.01 -17.71
C LYS A 297 3.93 11.32 -16.98
N VAL A 298 3.48 11.85 -15.86
CA VAL A 298 2.29 11.37 -15.16
C VAL A 298 1.34 12.51 -14.91
N LEU A 299 0.09 12.37 -15.32
CA LEU A 299 -1.01 13.23 -14.95
C LEU A 299 -1.67 12.63 -13.70
N LEU A 300 -1.67 13.38 -12.58
CA LEU A 300 -2.34 12.97 -11.35
C LEU A 300 -3.82 13.32 -11.42
N LEU A 301 -4.67 12.30 -11.47
CA LEU A 301 -6.13 12.41 -11.44
C LEU A 301 -6.65 11.73 -10.16
N ARG A 302 -6.32 12.33 -9.01
CA ARG A 302 -6.73 11.90 -7.68
C ARG A 302 -8.07 12.54 -7.30
N ASP A 303 -8.81 11.91 -6.40
CA ASP A 303 -10.04 12.49 -5.87
C ASP A 303 -9.76 13.89 -5.25
N PRO A 304 -10.60 14.89 -5.49
CA PRO A 304 -10.36 16.27 -5.03
C PRO A 304 -10.59 16.48 -3.52
N ASP A 305 -10.57 15.41 -2.74
CA ASP A 305 -10.71 15.43 -1.30
C ASP A 305 -9.35 15.63 -0.57
N LYS A 306 -9.38 15.67 0.76
CA LYS A 306 -8.16 15.85 1.58
C LYS A 306 -7.19 14.66 1.47
N ALA A 307 -7.70 13.45 1.28
CA ALA A 307 -6.87 12.23 1.18
C ALA A 307 -6.19 12.18 -0.19
N GLY A 308 -6.93 12.43 -1.28
CA GLY A 308 -6.39 12.48 -2.63
C GLY A 308 -5.35 13.59 -2.81
N ARG A 309 -5.56 14.80 -2.24
CA ARG A 309 -4.54 15.86 -2.24
C ARG A 309 -3.24 15.43 -1.55
N LYS A 310 -3.32 14.80 -0.37
CA LYS A 310 -2.13 14.27 0.32
C LYS A 310 -1.47 13.13 -0.46
N GLY A 311 -2.26 12.30 -1.12
CA GLY A 311 -1.77 11.26 -2.03
C GLY A 311 -1.01 11.87 -3.20
N ALA A 312 -1.58 12.87 -3.85
CA ALA A 312 -0.96 13.58 -4.96
C ALA A 312 0.38 14.23 -4.58
N GLU A 313 0.46 14.89 -3.42
CA GLU A 313 1.72 15.47 -2.92
C GLU A 313 2.79 14.41 -2.65
N HIS A 314 2.38 13.25 -2.11
CA HIS A 314 3.28 12.13 -1.87
C HIS A 314 3.81 11.55 -3.19
N ASP A 315 2.91 11.28 -4.13
CA ASP A 315 3.23 10.71 -5.43
C ASP A 315 4.10 11.65 -6.25
N TYR A 316 3.81 12.95 -6.22
CA TYR A 316 4.64 13.97 -6.84
C TYR A 316 6.11 13.88 -6.39
N LYS A 317 6.35 13.78 -5.08
CA LYS A 317 7.71 13.70 -4.53
C LYS A 317 8.45 12.48 -5.04
N LEU A 318 7.81 11.30 -5.03
CA LEU A 318 8.41 10.07 -5.49
C LEU A 318 8.67 10.08 -7.00
N LEU A 319 7.67 10.47 -7.80
CA LEU A 319 7.78 10.53 -9.26
C LEU A 319 8.87 11.50 -9.72
N ARG A 320 8.96 12.67 -9.07
CA ARG A 320 9.99 13.68 -9.39
C ARG A 320 11.39 13.23 -9.02
N GLN A 321 11.58 12.50 -7.91
CA GLN A 321 12.86 11.92 -7.52
C GLN A 321 13.38 10.93 -8.56
N GLU A 322 12.47 10.23 -9.23
CA GLU A 322 12.76 9.25 -10.29
C GLU A 322 12.73 9.86 -11.71
N GLY A 323 12.77 11.19 -11.83
CA GLY A 323 12.89 11.90 -13.11
C GLY A 323 11.60 11.97 -13.96
N ILE A 324 10.44 11.58 -13.39
CA ILE A 324 9.15 11.66 -14.08
C ILE A 324 8.57 13.06 -13.94
N VAL A 325 8.14 13.66 -15.04
CA VAL A 325 7.42 14.94 -15.04
C VAL A 325 5.99 14.73 -14.56
N VAL A 326 5.55 15.54 -13.61
CA VAL A 326 4.22 15.39 -13.00
C VAL A 326 3.33 16.56 -13.36
N TYR A 327 2.15 16.23 -13.84
CA TYR A 327 1.08 17.18 -14.16
C TYR A 327 -0.09 17.02 -13.21
N GLY A 328 -0.79 18.11 -12.97
CA GLY A 328 -2.11 18.16 -12.36
C GLY A 328 -3.17 18.58 -13.36
N THR A 329 -4.43 18.43 -12.98
CA THR A 329 -5.59 18.88 -13.73
C THR A 329 -6.72 19.21 -12.77
N ASP A 330 -7.66 20.05 -13.19
CA ASP A 330 -8.85 20.37 -12.43
C ASP A 330 -10.04 19.55 -12.95
N TYR A 331 -10.87 19.07 -12.04
CA TYR A 331 -12.13 18.43 -12.40
C TYR A 331 -13.11 19.46 -12.97
N PRO A 332 -13.94 19.07 -13.95
CA PRO A 332 -15.08 19.88 -14.38
C PRO A 332 -15.98 20.23 -13.20
N GLU A 333 -16.67 21.38 -13.28
CA GLU A 333 -17.55 21.86 -12.22
C GLU A 333 -18.60 20.80 -11.83
N GLY A 334 -18.73 20.56 -10.51
CA GLY A 334 -19.67 19.60 -9.96
C GLY A 334 -19.23 18.13 -10.00
N LYS A 335 -18.06 17.82 -10.58
CA LYS A 335 -17.53 16.44 -10.64
C LYS A 335 -16.40 16.21 -9.69
N THR A 336 -16.35 15.03 -9.08
CA THR A 336 -15.36 14.66 -8.07
C THR A 336 -14.81 13.25 -8.20
N ASP A 337 -15.38 12.43 -9.09
CA ASP A 337 -15.02 11.02 -9.31
C ASP A 337 -14.67 10.83 -10.79
N PRO A 338 -13.57 10.16 -11.15
CA PRO A 338 -13.22 9.85 -12.54
C PRO A 338 -14.34 9.13 -13.31
N GLN A 339 -15.19 8.34 -12.63
CA GLN A 339 -16.30 7.62 -13.26
C GLN A 339 -17.48 8.54 -13.67
N GLU A 340 -17.47 9.81 -13.25
CA GLU A 340 -18.44 10.81 -13.68
C GLU A 340 -18.03 11.52 -14.99
N LEU A 341 -16.77 11.32 -15.42
CA LEU A 341 -16.21 12.02 -16.58
C LEU A 341 -16.60 11.35 -17.90
N THR A 342 -16.87 12.16 -18.90
CA THR A 342 -17.00 11.74 -20.30
C THR A 342 -15.64 11.67 -20.99
N ALA A 343 -15.58 11.07 -22.18
CA ALA A 343 -14.35 11.02 -22.97
C ALA A 343 -13.83 12.43 -23.34
N ASP A 344 -14.73 13.34 -23.73
CA ASP A 344 -14.37 14.71 -24.10
C ASP A 344 -13.84 15.50 -22.91
N GLU A 345 -14.41 15.30 -21.72
CA GLU A 345 -13.91 15.93 -20.48
C GLU A 345 -12.53 15.41 -20.10
N ILE A 346 -12.30 14.09 -20.18
CA ILE A 346 -10.97 13.51 -19.94
C ILE A 346 -9.96 14.08 -20.95
N GLN A 347 -10.31 14.17 -22.23
CA GLN A 347 -9.44 14.76 -23.23
C GLN A 347 -9.14 16.22 -22.93
N SER A 348 -10.15 17.01 -22.59
CA SER A 348 -9.98 18.41 -22.18
C SER A 348 -9.06 18.56 -20.96
N MET A 349 -9.18 17.66 -19.97
CA MET A 349 -8.30 17.65 -18.79
C MET A 349 -6.86 17.30 -19.17
N ILE A 350 -6.64 16.43 -20.14
CA ILE A 350 -5.31 16.10 -20.66
C ILE A 350 -4.72 17.31 -21.39
N ASP A 351 -5.50 18.03 -22.19
CA ASP A 351 -5.05 19.16 -23.01
C ASP A 351 -4.77 20.40 -22.12
N ASN A 352 -5.57 20.61 -21.09
CA ASN A 352 -5.45 21.72 -20.14
C ASN A 352 -4.64 21.38 -18.88
N LYS A 353 -3.85 20.31 -18.89
CA LYS A 353 -2.99 19.95 -17.76
C LYS A 353 -1.94 21.02 -17.47
N TYR A 354 -1.53 21.12 -16.21
CA TYR A 354 -0.51 22.05 -15.76
C TYR A 354 0.60 21.33 -14.98
N LEU A 355 1.81 21.91 -14.91
CA LEU A 355 2.88 21.35 -14.10
C LEU A 355 2.48 21.36 -12.63
N PHE A 356 2.49 20.18 -12.00
CA PHE A 356 2.17 20.07 -10.59
C PHE A 356 3.30 20.69 -9.72
N ASN A 357 2.94 21.53 -8.74
CA ASN A 357 3.89 22.17 -7.83
C ASN A 357 3.39 22.11 -6.38
N LEU A 358 4.33 21.80 -5.45
CA LEU A 358 4.08 21.82 -4.01
C LEU A 358 4.13 23.27 -3.53
N GLY A 359 3.00 23.87 -3.19
CA GLY A 359 2.98 25.18 -2.51
C GLY A 359 2.07 26.23 -3.10
N THR A 360 1.38 25.95 -4.18
CA THR A 360 0.34 26.84 -4.70
C THR A 360 -0.95 26.05 -4.89
N SER A 361 -1.95 26.35 -4.08
CA SER A 361 -3.34 25.93 -4.33
C SER A 361 -3.95 26.64 -5.57
N LYS A 362 -3.13 27.38 -6.33
CA LYS A 362 -3.47 27.96 -7.63
C LYS A 362 -2.28 27.74 -8.56
N LEU A 363 -2.47 26.82 -9.46
CA LEU A 363 -1.50 26.39 -10.45
C LEU A 363 -1.38 27.46 -11.55
N LYS A 364 -0.14 27.88 -11.85
CA LYS A 364 0.11 28.72 -13.01
C LYS A 364 -0.03 27.83 -14.25
N ARG A 365 -0.93 28.18 -15.17
CA ARG A 365 -0.85 27.78 -16.58
C ARG A 365 0.52 28.23 -17.08
N ILE A 366 1.22 27.32 -17.72
CA ILE A 366 2.34 27.71 -18.59
C ILE A 366 1.67 27.87 -19.94
N ASP A 367 1.42 29.11 -20.32
CA ASP A 367 1.18 29.46 -21.70
C ASP A 367 2.46 29.14 -22.47
N ASP A 368 2.36 28.37 -23.57
CA ASP A 368 3.45 27.96 -24.45
C ASP A 368 4.25 29.14 -25.00
#